data_670e783ad2f3c61739eed31a2aa0900b
#
_entry.id   670e783ad2f3c61739eed31a2aa0900b
#
_cell.length_a   1.000
_cell.length_b   1.000
_cell.length_c   1.000
_cell.angle_alpha   90.00
_cell.angle_beta   90.00
_cell.angle_gamma   90.00
#
_symmetry.space_group_name_H-M   'P 1'
#
loop_
_entity.id
_entity.type
_entity.pdbx_description
1 polymer ?
#
loop_
_entity_poly.entity_id
_entity_poly.type
_entity_poly.pdbx_seq_one_letter_code
_entity_poly.pdbx_strand_id
1 'polypeptide(L)'
;HDQRASFMRLIGTDIPAPVFAELDDGVRDEVVEHIDIDTLVAAVQELDSNDAVFVLEDLDSEEQQEVLQKISPSDRALLERALEFPEDSAGRLAQAEFVAVPPFWTVGQTIDHLRESDDLPAHFLEILVVDPRHQPVGVVHLSEVLRTKRPT
;
A
#
# COMPACT_ATOMS: atom_id res chain seq x y z
N HIS A 1 29.88 7.02 -2.07
CA HIS A 1 28.91 7.98 -1.52
C HIS A 1 28.62 9.14 -2.49
N ASP A 2 29.59 9.98 -2.87
CA ASP A 2 29.35 11.18 -3.71
C ASP A 2 28.67 10.92 -5.07
N GLN A 3 28.92 9.77 -5.68
CA GLN A 3 28.32 9.42 -7.00
C GLN A 3 26.85 9.03 -6.86
N ARG A 4 26.45 8.34 -5.79
CA ARG A 4 25.06 7.96 -5.54
C ARG A 4 24.21 9.18 -5.20
N ALA A 5 24.68 10.03 -4.30
CA ALA A 5 24.02 11.29 -3.95
C ALA A 5 23.87 12.24 -5.16
N SER A 6 24.84 12.25 -6.07
CA SER A 6 24.74 13.03 -7.33
C SER A 6 23.74 12.40 -8.31
N PHE A 7 23.66 11.07 -8.35
CA PHE A 7 22.71 10.34 -9.18
C PHE A 7 21.27 10.54 -8.67
N MET A 8 21.07 10.46 -7.35
CA MET A 8 19.76 10.69 -6.73
C MET A 8 19.23 12.10 -6.96
N ARG A 9 20.10 13.13 -6.86
CA ARG A 9 19.72 14.52 -7.20
C ARG A 9 19.38 14.72 -8.69
N LEU A 10 19.93 13.89 -9.57
CA LEU A 10 19.65 13.95 -11.01
C LEU A 10 18.33 13.27 -11.38
N ILE A 11 17.98 12.17 -10.69
CA ILE A 11 16.72 11.44 -10.91
C ILE A 11 15.56 12.19 -10.23
N GLY A 12 15.82 12.81 -9.06
CA GLY A 12 14.85 13.65 -8.37
C GLY A 12 13.48 12.97 -8.18
N THR A 13 12.43 13.64 -8.62
CA THR A 13 11.03 13.20 -8.54
C THR A 13 10.64 12.10 -9.54
N ASP A 14 11.55 11.68 -10.42
CA ASP A 14 11.28 10.70 -11.47
C ASP A 14 11.46 9.24 -11.00
N ILE A 15 11.67 8.99 -9.69
CA ILE A 15 11.76 7.64 -9.15
C ILE A 15 10.33 7.11 -8.92
N PRO A 16 9.93 6.03 -9.60
CA PRO A 16 8.63 5.42 -9.32
C PRO A 16 8.54 4.94 -7.86
N ALA A 17 7.43 5.22 -7.19
CA ALA A 17 7.22 4.87 -5.79
C ALA A 17 7.54 3.39 -5.45
N PRO A 18 7.17 2.38 -6.26
CA PRO A 18 7.51 0.98 -5.98
C PRO A 18 9.01 0.69 -5.91
N VAL A 19 9.87 1.53 -6.52
CA VAL A 19 11.33 1.36 -6.44
C VAL A 19 11.83 1.57 -5.02
N PHE A 20 11.20 2.44 -4.23
CA PHE A 20 11.58 2.66 -2.83
C PHE A 20 11.37 1.41 -1.97
N ALA A 21 10.27 0.68 -2.18
CA ALA A 21 9.97 -0.55 -1.46
C ALA A 21 10.93 -1.71 -1.81
N GLU A 22 11.48 -1.71 -3.01
CA GLU A 22 12.40 -2.74 -3.52
C GLU A 22 13.87 -2.46 -3.22
N LEU A 23 14.22 -1.30 -2.64
CA LEU A 23 15.58 -0.97 -2.26
C LEU A 23 15.99 -1.74 -1.01
N ASP A 24 17.26 -2.22 -0.98
CA ASP A 24 17.88 -2.70 0.26
C ASP A 24 17.88 -1.57 1.32
N ASP A 25 17.65 -1.90 2.60
CA ASP A 25 17.51 -0.95 3.71
C ASP A 25 18.59 0.14 3.71
N GLY A 26 19.88 -0.25 3.66
CA GLY A 26 20.99 0.71 3.67
C GLY A 26 21.11 1.58 2.41
N VAL A 27 20.44 1.20 1.30
CA VAL A 27 20.36 2.04 0.10
C VAL A 27 19.16 2.97 0.22
N ARG A 28 18.06 2.49 0.78
CA ARG A 28 16.84 3.28 1.01
C ARG A 28 17.12 4.41 1.97
N ASP A 29 17.81 4.17 3.10
CA ASP A 29 18.27 5.21 4.03
C ASP A 29 19.05 6.32 3.32
N GLU A 30 20.08 5.95 2.51
CA GLU A 30 20.87 6.93 1.75
C GLU A 30 20.03 7.73 0.73
N VAL A 31 19.00 7.10 0.18
CA VAL A 31 18.09 7.72 -0.79
C VAL A 31 17.18 8.72 -0.10
N VAL A 32 16.55 8.29 0.99
CA VAL A 32 15.61 9.07 1.79
C VAL A 32 16.26 10.34 2.32
N GLU A 33 17.51 10.27 2.84
CA GLU A 33 18.27 11.44 3.31
C GLU A 33 18.51 12.52 2.24
N HIS A 34 18.35 12.21 0.95
CA HIS A 34 18.69 13.11 -0.16
C HIS A 34 17.50 13.53 -1.02
N ILE A 35 16.31 13.02 -0.73
CA ILE A 35 15.05 13.33 -1.42
C ILE A 35 14.31 14.44 -0.66
N ASP A 36 13.63 15.30 -1.42
CA ASP A 36 12.78 16.32 -0.80
C ASP A 36 11.47 15.71 -0.27
N ILE A 37 10.93 16.38 0.73
CA ILE A 37 9.73 15.91 1.44
C ILE A 37 8.49 15.75 0.53
N ASP A 38 8.36 16.58 -0.51
CA ASP A 38 7.22 16.53 -1.41
C ASP A 38 7.28 15.28 -2.32
N THR A 39 8.49 14.86 -2.68
CA THR A 39 8.74 13.57 -3.37
C THR A 39 8.41 12.38 -2.47
N LEU A 40 8.81 12.43 -1.19
CA LEU A 40 8.45 11.40 -0.21
C LEU A 40 6.93 11.31 -0.01
N VAL A 41 6.24 12.43 0.09
CA VAL A 41 4.78 12.48 0.18
C VAL A 41 4.12 11.83 -1.04
N ALA A 42 4.59 12.15 -2.25
CA ALA A 42 4.07 11.55 -3.47
C ALA A 42 4.31 10.03 -3.49
N ALA A 43 5.50 9.58 -3.10
CA ALA A 43 5.83 8.15 -3.03
C ALA A 43 4.94 7.41 -2.02
N VAL A 44 4.77 7.93 -0.81
CA VAL A 44 3.92 7.35 0.23
C VAL A 44 2.45 7.24 -0.20
N GLN A 45 1.96 8.20 -0.99
CA GLN A 45 0.58 8.18 -1.51
C GLN A 45 0.36 7.16 -2.64
N GLU A 46 1.41 6.73 -3.33
CA GLU A 46 1.34 5.74 -4.42
C GLU A 46 1.62 4.31 -3.96
N LEU A 47 2.24 4.14 -2.78
CA LEU A 47 2.59 2.84 -2.21
C LEU A 47 1.39 2.19 -1.50
N ASP A 48 1.37 0.86 -1.49
CA ASP A 48 0.50 0.11 -0.58
C ASP A 48 0.89 0.39 0.88
N SER A 49 -0.04 0.25 1.83
CA SER A 49 0.15 0.69 3.21
C SER A 49 1.36 0.06 3.92
N ASN A 50 1.64 -1.22 3.66
CA ASN A 50 2.82 -1.91 4.21
C ASN A 50 4.13 -1.30 3.70
N ASP A 51 4.22 -1.01 2.40
CA ASP A 51 5.40 -0.42 1.77
C ASP A 51 5.60 1.05 2.19
N ALA A 52 4.48 1.80 2.32
CA ALA A 52 4.49 3.16 2.86
C ALA A 52 5.02 3.20 4.31
N VAL A 53 4.67 2.21 5.14
CA VAL A 53 5.19 2.08 6.52
C VAL A 53 6.70 1.87 6.51
N PHE A 54 7.25 1.00 5.65
CA PHE A 54 8.70 0.82 5.54
C PHE A 54 9.45 2.10 5.19
N VAL A 55 8.90 2.91 4.27
CA VAL A 55 9.50 4.21 3.93
C VAL A 55 9.42 5.18 5.11
N LEU A 56 8.31 5.20 5.85
CA LEU A 56 8.13 6.07 7.01
C LEU A 56 9.04 5.70 8.19
N GLU A 57 9.38 4.43 8.36
CA GLU A 57 10.27 3.95 9.41
C GLU A 57 11.72 4.43 9.24
N ASP A 58 12.16 4.63 8.00
CA ASP A 58 13.49 5.11 7.67
C ASP A 58 13.64 6.65 7.85
N LEU A 59 12.53 7.38 8.07
CA LEU A 59 12.52 8.81 8.33
C LEU A 59 12.79 9.15 9.80
N ASP A 60 13.40 10.30 10.03
CA ASP A 60 13.41 10.82 11.39
C ASP A 60 12.00 11.26 11.85
N SER A 61 11.85 11.50 13.15
CA SER A 61 10.52 11.79 13.73
C SER A 61 9.90 13.09 13.21
N GLU A 62 10.71 14.07 12.78
CA GLU A 62 10.23 15.35 12.25
C GLU A 62 9.75 15.17 10.82
N GLU A 63 10.55 14.50 10.00
CA GLU A 63 10.22 14.17 8.60
C GLU A 63 9.02 13.27 8.50
N GLN A 64 8.96 12.20 9.32
CA GLN A 64 7.80 11.30 9.39
C GLN A 64 6.51 12.07 9.68
N GLN A 65 6.53 12.97 10.68
CA GLN A 65 5.35 13.79 10.99
C GLN A 65 5.00 14.75 9.85
N GLU A 66 5.99 15.34 9.19
CA GLU A 66 5.73 16.24 8.07
C GLU A 66 5.07 15.51 6.89
N VAL A 67 5.55 14.32 6.54
CA VAL A 67 4.92 13.45 5.50
C VAL A 67 3.49 13.12 5.90
N LEU A 68 3.27 12.62 7.12
CA LEU A 68 1.94 12.26 7.62
C LEU A 68 0.95 13.44 7.64
N GLN A 69 1.42 14.68 7.85
CA GLN A 69 0.56 15.86 7.80
C GLN A 69 0.15 16.26 6.37
N LYS A 70 0.95 15.91 5.37
CA LYS A 70 0.74 16.28 3.97
C LYS A 70 -0.11 15.28 3.18
N ILE A 71 -0.24 14.03 3.65
CA ILE A 71 -1.09 13.01 3.01
C ILE A 71 -2.56 13.15 3.41
N SER A 72 -3.45 12.37 2.77
CA SER A 72 -4.88 12.40 3.08
C SER A 72 -5.18 12.01 4.54
N PRO A 73 -6.24 12.53 5.17
CA PRO A 73 -6.59 12.14 6.55
C PRO A 73 -6.89 10.64 6.72
N SER A 74 -7.40 9.98 5.68
CA SER A 74 -7.67 8.53 5.67
C SER A 74 -6.38 7.72 5.70
N ASP A 75 -5.45 8.05 4.80
CA ASP A 75 -4.16 7.35 4.70
C ASP A 75 -3.31 7.59 5.94
N ARG A 76 -3.32 8.84 6.46
CA ARG A 76 -2.68 9.16 7.73
C ARG A 76 -3.16 8.28 8.87
N ALA A 77 -4.48 8.20 9.08
CA ALA A 77 -5.04 7.40 10.18
C ALA A 77 -4.70 5.91 10.04
N LEU A 78 -4.60 5.41 8.81
CA LEU A 78 -4.22 4.05 8.50
C LEU A 78 -2.74 3.79 8.81
N LEU A 79 -1.85 4.68 8.34
CA LEU A 79 -0.41 4.55 8.54
C LEU A 79 0.00 4.79 10.00
N GLU A 80 -0.59 5.79 10.68
CA GLU A 80 -0.39 6.01 12.12
C GLU A 80 -0.76 4.76 12.93
N ARG A 81 -1.91 4.14 12.60
CA ARG A 81 -2.32 2.89 13.25
C ARG A 81 -1.37 1.73 12.98
N ALA A 82 -0.84 1.60 11.76
CA ALA A 82 0.14 0.59 11.44
C ALA A 82 1.44 0.82 12.23
N LEU A 83 1.89 2.07 12.34
CA LEU A 83 3.08 2.47 13.11
C LEU A 83 2.95 2.24 14.64
N GLU A 84 1.73 2.10 15.19
CA GLU A 84 1.50 1.73 16.60
C GLU A 84 1.83 0.26 16.91
N PHE A 85 1.84 -0.62 15.89
CA PHE A 85 2.18 -2.02 16.11
C PHE A 85 3.69 -2.19 16.30
N PRO A 86 4.15 -3.22 17.08
CA PRO A 86 5.57 -3.56 17.14
C PRO A 86 6.15 -3.88 15.75
N GLU A 87 7.38 -3.47 15.49
CA GLU A 87 8.05 -3.62 14.19
C GLU A 87 8.02 -5.08 13.65
N ASP A 88 8.27 -6.07 14.52
CA ASP A 88 8.26 -7.49 14.16
C ASP A 88 6.87 -8.15 14.23
N SER A 89 5.80 -7.38 14.29
CA SER A 89 4.45 -7.94 14.40
C SER A 89 3.76 -8.11 13.05
N ALA A 90 2.87 -9.11 12.95
CA ALA A 90 2.01 -9.26 11.78
C ALA A 90 1.13 -8.03 11.50
N GLY A 91 0.77 -7.27 12.55
CA GLY A 91 0.01 -6.03 12.41
C GLY A 91 0.77 -4.94 11.67
N ARG A 92 2.09 -4.84 11.90
CA ARG A 92 2.98 -3.90 11.21
C ARG A 92 3.13 -4.23 9.73
N LEU A 93 3.22 -5.51 9.39
CA LEU A 93 3.41 -6.02 8.03
C LEU A 93 2.10 -6.23 7.27
N ALA A 94 0.95 -5.99 7.92
CA ALA A 94 -0.35 -6.22 7.31
C ALA A 94 -0.67 -5.12 6.28
N GLN A 95 -0.95 -5.54 5.05
CA GLN A 95 -1.51 -4.67 4.03
C GLN A 95 -2.99 -4.39 4.35
N ALA A 96 -3.39 -3.13 4.29
CA ALA A 96 -4.77 -2.72 4.58
C ALA A 96 -5.67 -2.71 3.34
N GLU A 97 -5.07 -2.67 2.16
CA GLU A 97 -5.77 -2.67 0.88
C GLU A 97 -6.13 -4.11 0.49
N PHE A 98 -7.42 -4.42 0.48
CA PHE A 98 -7.93 -5.73 0.07
C PHE A 98 -9.30 -5.61 -0.58
N VAL A 99 -9.62 -6.58 -1.42
CA VAL A 99 -10.95 -6.71 -2.01
C VAL A 99 -11.81 -7.61 -1.13
N ALA A 100 -12.97 -7.13 -0.71
CA ALA A 100 -13.92 -7.89 0.09
C ALA A 100 -15.29 -7.96 -0.57
N VAL A 101 -15.92 -9.15 -0.54
CA VAL A 101 -17.26 -9.38 -1.05
C VAL A 101 -18.09 -10.19 -0.05
N PRO A 102 -19.43 -10.00 0.01
CA PRO A 102 -20.26 -10.80 0.88
C PRO A 102 -20.49 -12.22 0.30
N PRO A 103 -20.74 -13.22 1.16
CA PRO A 103 -20.83 -14.63 0.75
C PRO A 103 -22.04 -14.97 -0.13
N PHE A 104 -23.01 -14.07 -0.24
CA PHE A 104 -24.22 -14.28 -1.04
C PHE A 104 -24.13 -13.67 -2.45
N TRP A 105 -23.00 -13.01 -2.80
CA TRP A 105 -22.83 -12.51 -4.15
C TRP A 105 -22.55 -13.62 -5.14
N THR A 106 -23.08 -13.44 -6.33
CA THR A 106 -22.76 -14.28 -7.49
C THR A 106 -21.44 -13.81 -8.12
N VAL A 107 -20.84 -14.68 -8.91
CA VAL A 107 -19.64 -14.31 -9.71
C VAL A 107 -19.91 -13.07 -10.58
N GLY A 108 -21.13 -12.97 -11.14
CA GLY A 108 -21.52 -11.79 -11.91
C GLY A 108 -21.46 -10.49 -11.10
N GLN A 109 -22.05 -10.49 -9.91
CA GLN A 109 -22.03 -9.33 -9.02
C GLN A 109 -20.61 -8.97 -8.56
N THR A 110 -19.79 -9.99 -8.28
CA THR A 110 -18.37 -9.75 -7.95
C THR A 110 -17.63 -9.09 -9.10
N ILE A 111 -17.79 -9.57 -10.33
CA ILE A 111 -17.15 -8.97 -11.51
C ILE A 111 -17.64 -7.54 -11.75
N ASP A 112 -18.92 -7.26 -11.56
CA ASP A 112 -19.48 -5.94 -11.74
C ASP A 112 -18.91 -4.97 -10.70
N HIS A 113 -18.84 -5.39 -9.43
CA HIS A 113 -18.21 -4.63 -8.36
C HIS A 113 -16.73 -4.31 -8.67
N LEU A 114 -15.95 -5.30 -9.11
CA LEU A 114 -14.55 -5.10 -9.47
C LEU A 114 -14.34 -4.11 -10.63
N ARG A 115 -15.34 -3.89 -11.47
CA ARG A 115 -15.28 -2.97 -12.60
C ARG A 115 -15.76 -1.57 -12.28
N GLU A 116 -16.65 -1.45 -11.32
CA GLU A 116 -17.36 -0.21 -10.98
C GLU A 116 -16.74 0.52 -9.79
N SER A 117 -15.94 -0.19 -8.97
CA SER A 117 -15.32 0.41 -7.78
C SER A 117 -13.99 1.06 -8.14
N ASP A 118 -13.86 2.33 -7.76
CA ASP A 118 -12.63 3.12 -7.92
C ASP A 118 -11.65 2.93 -6.73
N ASP A 119 -12.14 2.37 -5.60
CA ASP A 119 -11.39 2.24 -4.34
C ASP A 119 -10.72 0.86 -4.17
N LEU A 120 -10.46 0.15 -5.27
CA LEU A 120 -9.82 -1.16 -5.20
C LEU A 120 -8.30 -1.02 -5.29
N PRO A 121 -7.55 -1.93 -4.62
CA PRO A 121 -6.10 -2.00 -4.79
C PRO A 121 -5.73 -2.16 -6.26
N ALA A 122 -4.64 -1.50 -6.68
CA ALA A 122 -4.15 -1.57 -8.06
C ALA A 122 -3.77 -3.01 -8.46
N HIS A 123 -3.30 -3.80 -7.50
CA HIS A 123 -2.89 -5.19 -7.68
C HIS A 123 -3.52 -6.08 -6.61
N PHE A 124 -4.26 -7.10 -7.03
CA PHE A 124 -4.79 -8.12 -6.15
C PHE A 124 -4.95 -9.46 -6.89
N LEU A 125 -4.77 -10.54 -6.18
CA LEU A 125 -4.96 -11.91 -6.67
C LEU A 125 -6.06 -12.65 -5.91
N GLU A 126 -6.39 -12.17 -4.73
CA GLU A 126 -7.31 -12.77 -3.79
C GLU A 126 -8.46 -11.81 -3.47
N ILE A 127 -9.64 -12.38 -3.30
CA ILE A 127 -10.85 -11.68 -2.90
C ILE A 127 -11.32 -12.33 -1.61
N LEU A 128 -11.37 -11.55 -0.54
CA LEU A 128 -11.88 -12.01 0.75
C LEU A 128 -13.40 -12.11 0.71
N VAL A 129 -13.93 -13.21 1.20
CA VAL A 129 -15.37 -13.35 1.46
C VAL A 129 -15.59 -13.03 2.93
N VAL A 130 -16.39 -12.00 3.21
CA VAL A 130 -16.60 -11.50 4.57
C VAL A 130 -18.08 -11.55 4.96
N ASP A 131 -18.34 -11.94 6.19
CA ASP A 131 -19.69 -11.94 6.75
C ASP A 131 -20.17 -10.51 7.10
N PRO A 132 -21.45 -10.29 7.51
CA PRO A 132 -21.94 -8.97 7.90
C PRO A 132 -21.25 -8.36 9.14
N ARG A 133 -20.42 -9.12 9.84
CA ARG A 133 -19.57 -8.65 10.96
C ARG A 133 -18.16 -8.32 10.52
N HIS A 134 -17.91 -8.29 9.22
CA HIS A 134 -16.58 -8.14 8.61
C HIS A 134 -15.57 -9.22 9.03
N GLN A 135 -16.04 -10.43 9.33
CA GLN A 135 -15.16 -11.56 9.61
C GLN A 135 -14.91 -12.35 8.31
N PRO A 136 -13.65 -12.67 7.99
CA PRO A 136 -13.34 -13.46 6.80
C PRO A 136 -13.87 -14.88 6.98
N VAL A 137 -14.70 -15.33 6.03
CA VAL A 137 -15.27 -16.67 5.98
C VAL A 137 -14.71 -17.51 4.84
N GLY A 138 -13.97 -16.91 3.93
CA GLY A 138 -13.31 -17.57 2.82
C GLY A 138 -12.49 -16.64 1.97
N VAL A 139 -11.74 -17.23 1.05
CA VAL A 139 -10.94 -16.54 0.03
C VAL A 139 -11.25 -17.14 -1.33
N VAL A 140 -11.36 -16.31 -2.35
CA VAL A 140 -11.54 -16.72 -3.74
C VAL A 140 -10.43 -16.08 -4.57
N HIS A 141 -9.72 -16.89 -5.34
CA HIS A 141 -8.72 -16.38 -6.27
C HIS A 141 -9.37 -15.69 -7.48
N LEU A 142 -8.84 -14.57 -7.91
CA LEU A 142 -9.31 -13.85 -9.10
C LEU A 142 -9.38 -14.74 -10.33
N SER A 143 -8.44 -15.67 -10.50
CA SER A 143 -8.42 -16.65 -11.58
C SER A 143 -9.64 -17.59 -11.56
N GLU A 144 -10.18 -17.92 -10.39
CA GLU A 144 -11.39 -18.75 -10.24
C GLU A 144 -12.63 -17.94 -10.63
N VAL A 145 -12.72 -16.68 -10.22
CA VAL A 145 -13.80 -15.77 -10.61
C VAL A 145 -13.86 -15.64 -12.14
N LEU A 146 -12.69 -15.45 -12.78
CA LEU A 146 -12.60 -15.28 -14.24
C LEU A 146 -12.93 -16.56 -15.04
N ARG A 147 -12.70 -17.75 -14.46
CA ARG A 147 -12.96 -19.06 -15.11
C ARG A 147 -14.36 -19.60 -14.82
N THR A 148 -15.01 -19.11 -13.81
CA THR A 148 -16.36 -19.55 -13.44
C THR A 148 -17.40 -18.85 -14.30
N LYS A 149 -18.40 -19.63 -14.77
CA LYS A 149 -19.50 -19.09 -15.56
C LYS A 149 -20.28 -18.08 -14.72
N ARG A 150 -20.56 -16.95 -15.33
CA ARG A 150 -21.41 -15.91 -14.75
C ARG A 150 -22.83 -16.46 -14.67
N PRO A 151 -23.43 -16.74 -13.51
CA PRO A 151 -24.85 -17.05 -13.45
C PRO A 151 -25.66 -15.84 -13.86
N THR A 152 -26.67 -16.07 -14.67
CA THR A 152 -27.67 -15.06 -15.07
C THR A 152 -28.66 -14.85 -13.95
#